data_ffb5ae0255765cc3d5a4da3fcc0b68fa
#
_entry.id   ffb5ae0255765cc3d5a4da3fcc0b68fa
#
_cell.length_a   1.000
_cell.length_b   1.000
_cell.length_c   1.000
_cell.angle_alpha   90.00
_cell.angle_beta   90.00
_cell.angle_gamma   90.00
#
_symmetry.space_group_name_H-M   'P 1'
#
loop_
_entity.id
_entity.type
_entity.pdbx_description
1 polymer ?
#
loop_
_entity_poly.entity_id
_entity_poly.type
_entity_poly.pdbx_seq_one_letter_code
_entity_poly.pdbx_strand_id
1 'polypeptide(L)'
;MALYAIGDLHLSLTADKSMEVFGPAWENYTERIGESLSQLTADDVLVLAGDTSWGIDLNEAEADFRFLDQFPCKKYLVKGNHDYWWSTATKMKNFFTEKGLTTLDILHNNCALYGDYALCGTRGWFFEEDQKPHNAKVLNREVGRLEASLKAAEGRPIFCFLHYPPLYQGYECPEILRTLAAYPVEQCCYGHLHGYAIRRRLEEERNGTTFSLISADYLGFIPKKICE
;
A
#
# COMPACT_ATOMS: atom_id res chain seq x y z
N MET A 1 -11.23 -2.57 -17.67
CA MET A 1 -11.08 -2.07 -16.28
C MET A 1 -10.35 -3.16 -15.52
N ALA A 2 -9.14 -2.87 -15.04
CA ALA A 2 -8.37 -3.83 -14.27
C ALA A 2 -7.89 -3.20 -12.96
N LEU A 3 -7.70 -4.04 -11.92
CA LEU A 3 -7.15 -3.66 -10.63
C LEU A 3 -5.66 -4.02 -10.58
N TYR A 4 -4.86 -3.05 -10.23
CA TYR A 4 -3.42 -3.19 -10.04
C TYR A 4 -3.00 -2.80 -8.63
N ALA A 5 -1.87 -3.31 -8.17
CA ALA A 5 -1.28 -2.91 -6.90
C ALA A 5 0.25 -2.91 -6.96
N ILE A 6 0.85 -1.97 -6.24
CA ILE A 6 2.29 -1.86 -5.99
C ILE A 6 2.48 -1.13 -4.67
N GLY A 7 3.53 -1.41 -3.93
CA GLY A 7 3.92 -0.67 -2.72
C GLY A 7 5.31 -0.09 -2.84
N ASP A 8 5.69 0.72 -1.86
CA ASP A 8 7.09 1.10 -1.64
C ASP A 8 7.72 1.84 -2.83
N LEU A 9 7.01 2.81 -3.39
CA LEU A 9 7.51 3.62 -4.49
C LEU A 9 8.66 4.54 -4.04
N HIS A 10 8.62 4.98 -2.78
CA HIS A 10 9.65 5.82 -2.17
C HIS A 10 10.03 7.03 -3.05
N LEU A 11 9.04 7.67 -3.66
CA LEU A 11 9.26 8.87 -4.46
C LEU A 11 9.92 9.97 -3.62
N SER A 12 10.81 10.72 -4.24
CA SER A 12 11.59 11.76 -3.57
C SER A 12 11.93 12.93 -4.50
N LEU A 13 10.94 13.39 -5.29
CA LEU A 13 11.15 14.44 -6.28
C LEU A 13 11.52 15.80 -5.64
N THR A 14 11.16 15.98 -4.38
CA THR A 14 11.50 17.19 -3.60
C THR A 14 12.45 16.87 -2.44
N ALA A 15 12.28 15.71 -1.81
CA ALA A 15 13.13 15.26 -0.72
C ALA A 15 14.50 14.80 -1.23
N ASP A 16 15.58 15.12 -0.50
CA ASP A 16 16.95 14.67 -0.83
C ASP A 16 17.17 13.24 -0.27
N LYS A 17 16.42 12.27 -0.79
CA LYS A 17 16.42 10.86 -0.35
C LYS A 17 16.20 9.89 -1.49
N SER A 18 17.05 9.96 -2.53
CA SER A 18 16.95 8.99 -3.63
C SER A 18 17.20 7.56 -3.17
N MET A 19 16.35 6.63 -3.61
CA MET A 19 16.52 5.20 -3.35
C MET A 19 17.68 4.59 -4.14
N GLU A 20 18.25 5.25 -5.11
CA GLU A 20 19.41 4.78 -5.89
C GLU A 20 20.63 4.45 -5.02
N VAL A 21 20.75 5.10 -3.84
CA VAL A 21 21.82 4.78 -2.87
C VAL A 21 21.77 3.37 -2.32
N PHE A 22 20.62 2.68 -2.45
CA PHE A 22 20.44 1.29 -2.00
C PHE A 22 20.82 0.24 -3.05
N GLY A 23 21.33 0.68 -4.19
CA GLY A 23 21.95 -0.19 -5.18
C GLY A 23 21.22 -0.23 -6.53
N PRO A 24 21.77 -1.05 -7.47
CA PRO A 24 21.39 -0.99 -8.89
C PRO A 24 19.93 -1.41 -9.15
N ALA A 25 19.27 -2.09 -8.22
CA ALA A 25 17.86 -2.41 -8.35
C ALA A 25 16.97 -1.16 -8.45
N TRP A 26 17.43 -0.05 -7.84
CA TRP A 26 16.74 1.23 -7.79
C TRP A 26 17.20 2.25 -8.84
N GLU A 27 18.10 1.87 -9.72
CA GLU A 27 18.59 2.76 -10.77
C GLU A 27 17.43 3.20 -11.68
N ASN A 28 17.30 4.52 -11.91
CA ASN A 28 16.24 5.15 -12.70
C ASN A 28 14.82 4.72 -12.27
N TYR A 29 14.61 4.48 -10.97
CA TYR A 29 13.34 3.92 -10.48
C TYR A 29 12.13 4.84 -10.75
N THR A 30 12.31 6.15 -10.68
CA THR A 30 11.22 7.12 -10.94
C THR A 30 10.76 7.04 -12.39
N GLU A 31 11.69 6.97 -13.35
CA GLU A 31 11.39 6.80 -14.77
C GLU A 31 10.69 5.47 -15.05
N ARG A 32 11.18 4.37 -14.45
CA ARG A 32 10.60 3.03 -14.58
C ARG A 32 9.18 2.98 -14.02
N ILE A 33 8.92 3.64 -12.89
CA ILE A 33 7.56 3.80 -12.36
C ILE A 33 6.69 4.56 -13.36
N GLY A 34 7.18 5.69 -13.91
CA GLY A 34 6.46 6.49 -14.88
C GLY A 34 6.10 5.70 -16.15
N GLU A 35 7.06 4.96 -16.70
CA GLU A 35 6.84 4.09 -17.86
C GLU A 35 5.76 3.03 -17.60
N SER A 36 5.81 2.39 -16.43
CA SER A 36 4.83 1.36 -16.05
C SER A 36 3.43 1.95 -15.84
N LEU A 37 3.33 3.08 -15.15
CA LEU A 37 2.04 3.73 -14.88
C LEU A 37 1.42 4.33 -16.15
N SER A 38 2.21 4.69 -17.15
CA SER A 38 1.73 5.19 -18.44
C SER A 38 0.94 4.14 -19.23
N GLN A 39 1.07 2.87 -18.90
CA GLN A 39 0.31 1.79 -19.53
C GLN A 39 -1.11 1.64 -18.93
N LEU A 40 -1.39 2.28 -17.79
CA LEU A 40 -2.68 2.20 -17.13
C LEU A 40 -3.64 3.24 -17.72
N THR A 41 -4.89 2.85 -17.88
CA THR A 41 -5.94 3.69 -18.47
C THR A 41 -6.83 4.34 -17.39
N ALA A 42 -7.67 5.28 -17.76
CA ALA A 42 -8.63 5.92 -16.86
C ALA A 42 -9.67 4.94 -16.26
N ASP A 43 -9.87 3.81 -16.90
CA ASP A 43 -10.79 2.77 -16.42
C ASP A 43 -10.13 1.84 -15.38
N ASP A 44 -8.81 1.91 -15.22
CA ASP A 44 -8.08 1.06 -14.30
C ASP A 44 -7.99 1.68 -12.91
N VAL A 45 -7.79 0.81 -11.91
CA VAL A 45 -7.58 1.21 -10.52
C VAL A 45 -6.23 0.70 -10.03
N LEU A 46 -5.50 1.55 -9.34
CA LEU A 46 -4.21 1.22 -8.73
C LEU A 46 -4.28 1.41 -7.22
N VAL A 47 -3.83 0.41 -6.46
CA VAL A 47 -3.61 0.58 -5.02
C VAL A 47 -2.12 0.69 -4.72
N LEU A 48 -1.75 1.76 -4.01
CA LEU A 48 -0.40 2.03 -3.52
C LEU A 48 -0.31 1.58 -2.06
N ALA A 49 0.39 0.48 -1.81
CA ALA A 49 0.39 -0.22 -0.51
C ALA A 49 1.42 0.35 0.49
N GLY A 50 1.49 1.67 0.59
CA GLY A 50 2.34 2.38 1.54
C GLY A 50 3.72 2.72 1.02
N ASP A 51 4.43 3.54 1.79
CA ASP A 51 5.75 4.10 1.48
C ASP A 51 5.79 4.73 0.09
N THR A 52 4.81 5.61 -0.15
CA THR A 52 4.61 6.26 -1.43
C THR A 52 5.63 7.39 -1.66
N SER A 53 5.88 8.21 -0.64
CA SER A 53 6.74 9.40 -0.72
C SER A 53 7.59 9.57 0.52
N TRP A 54 8.84 10.04 0.33
CA TRP A 54 9.74 10.46 1.42
C TRP A 54 9.44 11.84 1.98
N GLY A 55 8.48 12.58 1.44
CA GLY A 55 8.08 13.88 1.97
C GLY A 55 7.74 13.80 3.46
N ILE A 56 8.19 14.77 4.24
CA ILE A 56 7.93 14.82 5.70
C ILE A 56 6.56 15.43 6.01
N ASP A 57 5.98 16.17 5.08
CA ASP A 57 4.63 16.72 5.16
C ASP A 57 3.96 16.75 3.78
N LEU A 58 2.69 17.15 3.72
CA LEU A 58 1.91 17.17 2.48
C LEU A 58 2.47 18.14 1.43
N ASN A 59 3.13 19.23 1.84
CA ASN A 59 3.68 20.19 0.89
C ASN A 59 4.96 19.65 0.26
N GLU A 60 5.81 18.99 1.03
CA GLU A 60 7.02 18.35 0.50
C GLU A 60 6.68 17.16 -0.40
N ALA A 61 5.62 16.40 -0.07
CA ALA A 61 5.13 15.29 -0.90
C ALA A 61 4.34 15.76 -2.14
N GLU A 62 4.05 17.05 -2.32
CA GLU A 62 3.21 17.55 -3.42
C GLU A 62 3.75 17.18 -4.80
N ALA A 63 5.06 17.28 -5.02
CA ALA A 63 5.66 16.94 -6.31
C ALA A 63 5.48 15.46 -6.65
N ASP A 64 5.62 14.57 -5.66
CA ASP A 64 5.41 13.13 -5.81
C ASP A 64 3.94 12.81 -6.11
N PHE A 65 3.00 13.50 -5.45
CA PHE A 65 1.58 13.36 -5.75
C PHE A 65 1.23 13.87 -7.15
N ARG A 66 1.80 14.99 -7.60
CA ARG A 66 1.62 15.49 -8.97
C ARG A 66 2.18 14.54 -10.01
N PHE A 67 3.32 13.93 -9.72
CA PHE A 67 3.87 12.87 -10.57
C PHE A 67 2.90 11.68 -10.70
N LEU A 68 2.28 11.26 -9.61
CA LEU A 68 1.29 10.19 -9.66
C LEU A 68 -0.01 10.62 -10.34
N ASP A 69 -0.48 11.85 -10.11
CA ASP A 69 -1.76 12.35 -10.62
C ASP A 69 -1.78 12.55 -12.15
N GLN A 70 -0.62 12.69 -12.79
CA GLN A 70 -0.54 12.80 -14.27
C GLN A 70 -1.02 11.53 -15.01
N PHE A 71 -1.01 10.37 -14.34
CA PHE A 71 -1.50 9.13 -14.91
C PHE A 71 -3.01 8.98 -14.65
N PRO A 72 -3.83 8.61 -15.67
CA PRO A 72 -5.28 8.79 -15.61
C PRO A 72 -6.02 7.81 -14.71
N CYS A 73 -5.41 6.66 -14.35
CA CYS A 73 -6.05 5.65 -13.50
C CYS A 73 -6.35 6.20 -12.09
N LYS A 74 -7.45 5.75 -11.48
CA LYS A 74 -7.76 6.06 -10.07
C LYS A 74 -6.77 5.39 -9.13
N LYS A 75 -6.23 6.13 -8.16
CA LYS A 75 -5.25 5.61 -7.20
C LYS A 75 -5.76 5.72 -5.77
N TYR A 76 -5.61 4.62 -5.02
CA TYR A 76 -5.88 4.57 -3.58
C TYR A 76 -4.58 4.37 -2.82
N LEU A 77 -4.28 5.28 -1.90
CA LEU A 77 -3.07 5.24 -1.08
C LEU A 77 -3.39 4.59 0.27
N VAL A 78 -2.58 3.62 0.66
CA VAL A 78 -2.51 3.05 2.00
C VAL A 78 -1.31 3.66 2.71
N LYS A 79 -1.34 3.80 4.04
CA LYS A 79 -0.24 4.33 4.82
C LYS A 79 0.91 3.33 4.94
N GLY A 80 2.14 3.75 4.67
CA GLY A 80 3.37 3.06 5.06
C GLY A 80 4.01 3.59 6.34
N ASN A 81 5.17 3.09 6.70
CA ASN A 81 5.91 3.57 7.88
C ASN A 81 6.76 4.82 7.58
N HIS A 82 7.15 5.02 6.33
CA HIS A 82 7.89 6.20 5.87
C HIS A 82 6.99 7.31 5.29
N ASP A 83 5.68 7.11 5.20
CA ASP A 83 4.74 8.16 4.81
C ASP A 83 4.54 9.16 5.97
N TYR A 84 5.59 9.97 6.26
CA TYR A 84 5.56 10.96 7.34
C TYR A 84 4.56 12.09 7.09
N TRP A 85 4.28 12.38 5.82
CA TRP A 85 3.26 13.33 5.35
C TRP A 85 1.84 12.92 5.74
N TRP A 86 1.62 11.66 6.11
CA TRP A 86 0.29 11.12 6.40
C TRP A 86 -0.39 11.84 7.57
N SER A 87 -1.58 12.35 7.34
CA SER A 87 -2.36 13.12 8.31
C SER A 87 -3.76 12.53 8.50
N THR A 88 -4.72 13.34 8.96
CA THR A 88 -6.13 12.92 9.00
C THR A 88 -6.70 12.79 7.60
N ALA A 89 -7.68 11.89 7.43
CA ALA A 89 -8.34 11.68 6.14
C ALA A 89 -8.88 12.99 5.55
N THR A 90 -9.54 13.80 6.38
CA THR A 90 -10.09 15.10 5.96
C THR A 90 -8.99 16.04 5.48
N LYS A 91 -7.88 16.17 6.21
CA LYS A 91 -6.79 17.06 5.82
C LYS A 91 -6.15 16.64 4.49
N MET A 92 -5.94 15.34 4.29
CA MET A 92 -5.37 14.82 3.03
C MET A 92 -6.32 15.03 1.85
N LYS A 93 -7.61 14.71 2.01
CA LYS A 93 -8.62 14.91 0.95
C LYS A 93 -8.78 16.38 0.58
N ASN A 94 -8.79 17.29 1.57
CA ASN A 94 -8.82 18.72 1.31
C ASN A 94 -7.58 19.17 0.53
N PHE A 95 -6.40 18.71 0.93
CA PHE A 95 -5.16 18.99 0.21
C PHE A 95 -5.21 18.53 -1.26
N PHE A 96 -5.65 17.30 -1.51
CA PHE A 96 -5.79 16.79 -2.89
C PHE A 96 -6.77 17.66 -3.69
N THR A 97 -7.89 18.04 -3.09
CA THR A 97 -8.88 18.92 -3.74
C THR A 97 -8.30 20.30 -4.04
N GLU A 98 -7.65 20.95 -3.07
CA GLU A 98 -7.04 22.27 -3.20
C GLU A 98 -5.92 22.30 -4.25
N LYS A 99 -5.17 21.19 -4.39
CA LYS A 99 -4.09 21.06 -5.36
C LYS A 99 -4.53 20.53 -6.72
N GLY A 100 -5.81 20.21 -6.88
CA GLY A 100 -6.37 19.67 -8.12
C GLY A 100 -5.89 18.25 -8.45
N LEU A 101 -5.51 17.46 -7.43
CA LEU A 101 -5.09 16.06 -7.56
C LEU A 101 -6.33 15.17 -7.61
N THR A 102 -6.82 14.88 -8.80
CA THR A 102 -8.15 14.30 -9.02
C THR A 102 -8.18 12.78 -9.05
N THR A 103 -7.04 12.17 -9.32
CA THR A 103 -6.93 10.69 -9.41
C THR A 103 -6.59 10.03 -8.07
N LEU A 104 -6.15 10.81 -7.05
CA LEU A 104 -5.71 10.30 -5.76
C LEU A 104 -6.86 10.25 -4.74
N ASP A 105 -6.91 9.17 -3.97
CA ASP A 105 -7.75 9.02 -2.77
C ASP A 105 -7.00 8.15 -1.75
N ILE A 106 -7.59 7.93 -0.59
CA ILE A 106 -6.96 7.18 0.51
C ILE A 106 -7.83 6.02 0.99
N LEU A 107 -7.18 4.91 1.34
CA LEU A 107 -7.75 3.84 2.14
C LEU A 107 -7.27 4.01 3.59
N HIS A 108 -8.20 4.40 4.48
CA HIS A 108 -7.90 4.67 5.89
C HIS A 108 -9.11 4.42 6.78
N ASN A 109 -9.24 3.22 7.30
CA ASN A 109 -10.38 2.74 8.11
C ASN A 109 -11.71 2.72 7.33
N ASN A 110 -11.66 2.66 6.02
CA ASN A 110 -12.78 2.63 5.09
C ASN A 110 -12.53 1.55 4.03
N CYS A 111 -13.48 1.35 3.13
CA CYS A 111 -13.27 0.63 1.89
C CYS A 111 -13.56 1.52 0.67
N ALA A 112 -13.05 1.11 -0.48
CA ALA A 112 -13.46 1.61 -1.79
C ALA A 112 -14.12 0.45 -2.57
N LEU A 113 -15.04 0.74 -3.48
CA LEU A 113 -15.69 -0.28 -4.29
C LEU A 113 -14.98 -0.45 -5.63
N TYR A 114 -14.84 -1.69 -6.06
CA TYR A 114 -14.33 -2.08 -7.37
C TYR A 114 -15.22 -3.21 -7.93
N GLY A 115 -16.17 -2.86 -8.79
CA GLY A 115 -17.22 -3.79 -9.20
C GLY A 115 -17.96 -4.34 -7.99
N ASP A 116 -18.04 -5.66 -7.90
CA ASP A 116 -18.65 -6.37 -6.76
C ASP A 116 -17.73 -6.54 -5.55
N TYR A 117 -16.44 -6.15 -5.68
CA TYR A 117 -15.44 -6.28 -4.66
C TYR A 117 -15.31 -5.02 -3.80
N ALA A 118 -14.78 -5.19 -2.60
CA ALA A 118 -14.32 -4.10 -1.75
C ALA A 118 -12.78 -4.08 -1.68
N LEU A 119 -12.20 -2.91 -1.87
CA LEU A 119 -10.79 -2.63 -1.62
C LEU A 119 -10.66 -2.16 -0.19
N CYS A 120 -10.01 -2.95 0.66
CA CYS A 120 -9.79 -2.67 2.06
C CYS A 120 -8.31 -2.57 2.37
N GLY A 121 -7.95 -1.87 3.43
CA GLY A 121 -6.54 -1.82 3.80
C GLY A 121 -6.22 -0.92 4.99
N THR A 122 -5.03 -1.16 5.52
CA THR A 122 -4.41 -0.36 6.58
C THR A 122 -2.89 -0.57 6.54
N ARG A 123 -2.16 0.19 7.36
CA ARG A 123 -0.71 -0.01 7.47
C ARG A 123 -0.33 -1.43 7.90
N GLY A 124 -1.15 -2.09 8.71
CA GLY A 124 -0.76 -3.32 9.38
C GLY A 124 0.26 -3.09 10.48
N TRP A 125 0.88 -4.16 10.96
CA TRP A 125 1.92 -4.08 11.98
C TRP A 125 2.94 -5.20 11.83
N PHE A 126 4.21 -4.85 12.04
CA PHE A 126 5.34 -5.75 12.07
C PHE A 126 6.01 -5.68 13.45
N PHE A 127 6.27 -6.82 14.08
CA PHE A 127 6.90 -6.89 15.39
C PHE A 127 8.42 -6.68 15.26
N GLU A 128 8.92 -5.60 15.88
CA GLU A 128 10.33 -5.46 16.20
C GLU A 128 10.56 -5.94 17.64
N GLU A 129 11.50 -6.85 17.86
CA GLU A 129 11.68 -7.56 19.14
C GLU A 129 11.94 -6.65 20.35
N ASP A 130 12.49 -5.46 20.14
CA ASP A 130 12.97 -4.58 21.21
C ASP A 130 11.91 -3.66 21.85
N GLN A 131 10.65 -3.64 21.38
CA GLN A 131 9.63 -2.66 21.81
C GLN A 131 8.32 -3.27 22.36
N LYS A 132 8.39 -4.37 23.08
CA LYS A 132 7.24 -5.21 23.49
C LYS A 132 6.01 -4.49 24.08
N PRO A 133 6.09 -3.57 25.08
CA PRO A 133 4.88 -2.95 25.66
C PRO A 133 4.22 -1.90 24.75
N HIS A 134 5.03 -1.17 23.97
CA HIS A 134 4.55 -0.18 23.01
C HIS A 134 3.90 -0.86 21.83
N ASN A 135 4.50 -1.93 21.34
CA ASN A 135 4.03 -2.72 20.21
C ASN A 135 2.61 -3.27 20.41
N ALA A 136 2.27 -3.76 21.61
CA ALA A 136 0.93 -4.29 21.88
C ALA A 136 -0.19 -3.24 21.73
N LYS A 137 0.04 -2.00 22.17
CA LYS A 137 -0.94 -0.91 22.00
C LYS A 137 -1.09 -0.50 20.53
N VAL A 138 0.01 -0.46 19.78
CA VAL A 138 0.00 -0.12 18.37
C VAL A 138 -0.67 -1.22 17.57
N LEU A 139 -0.32 -2.48 17.83
CA LEU A 139 -0.94 -3.66 17.21
C LEU A 139 -2.46 -3.66 17.42
N ASN A 140 -2.95 -3.50 18.66
CA ASN A 140 -4.38 -3.47 18.94
C ASN A 140 -5.11 -2.35 18.18
N ARG A 141 -4.46 -1.20 18.01
CA ARG A 141 -5.01 -0.09 17.22
C ARG A 141 -5.03 -0.43 15.72
N GLU A 142 -3.99 -1.05 15.19
CA GLU A 142 -3.95 -1.46 13.77
C GLU A 142 -4.96 -2.59 13.48
N VAL A 143 -5.14 -3.55 14.39
CA VAL A 143 -6.20 -4.56 14.31
C VAL A 143 -7.58 -3.89 14.24
N GLY A 144 -7.87 -2.93 15.14
CA GLY A 144 -9.14 -2.21 15.11
C GLY A 144 -9.35 -1.39 13.83
N ARG A 145 -8.29 -0.83 13.25
CA ARG A 145 -8.33 -0.14 11.95
C ARG A 145 -8.61 -1.08 10.79
N LEU A 146 -7.94 -2.23 10.77
CA LEU A 146 -8.17 -3.26 9.78
C LEU A 146 -9.60 -3.77 9.86
N GLU A 147 -10.08 -4.09 11.07
CA GLU A 147 -11.46 -4.54 11.28
C GLU A 147 -12.49 -3.50 10.79
N ALA A 148 -12.27 -2.21 11.07
CA ALA A 148 -13.12 -1.14 10.58
C ALA A 148 -13.17 -1.08 9.04
N SER A 149 -12.02 -1.26 8.38
CA SER A 149 -11.92 -1.29 6.92
C SER A 149 -12.64 -2.51 6.34
N LEU A 150 -12.40 -3.71 6.88
CA LEU A 150 -13.03 -4.95 6.41
C LEU A 150 -14.54 -4.96 6.66
N LYS A 151 -15.00 -4.43 7.79
CA LYS A 151 -16.42 -4.31 8.12
C LYS A 151 -17.17 -3.37 7.15
N ALA A 152 -16.50 -2.33 6.67
CA ALA A 152 -17.06 -1.41 5.69
C ALA A 152 -17.31 -2.05 4.31
N ALA A 153 -16.79 -3.26 4.05
CA ALA A 153 -17.08 -4.04 2.85
C ALA A 153 -18.51 -4.62 2.82
N GLU A 154 -19.22 -4.64 3.97
CA GLU A 154 -20.62 -5.10 4.08
C GLU A 154 -20.85 -6.49 3.48
N GLY A 155 -19.90 -7.42 3.69
CA GLY A 155 -19.98 -8.82 3.25
C GLY A 155 -19.57 -9.07 1.79
N ARG A 156 -19.12 -8.06 1.06
CA ARG A 156 -18.56 -8.25 -0.29
C ARG A 156 -17.24 -9.01 -0.24
N PRO A 157 -16.85 -9.73 -1.29
CA PRO A 157 -15.51 -10.27 -1.42
C PRO A 157 -14.47 -9.13 -1.38
N ILE A 158 -13.32 -9.38 -0.77
CA ILE A 158 -12.35 -8.34 -0.40
C ILE A 158 -10.98 -8.60 -1.04
N PHE A 159 -10.43 -7.57 -1.67
CA PHE A 159 -8.98 -7.42 -1.88
C PHE A 159 -8.43 -6.52 -0.77
N CYS A 160 -7.54 -7.06 0.06
CA CYS A 160 -6.96 -6.35 1.20
C CYS A 160 -5.51 -5.91 0.89
N PHE A 161 -5.17 -4.68 1.26
CA PHE A 161 -3.86 -4.10 1.04
C PHE A 161 -3.26 -3.63 2.37
N LEU A 162 -2.14 -4.22 2.73
CA LEU A 162 -1.38 -3.86 3.92
C LEU A 162 -0.02 -3.31 3.50
N HIS A 163 0.58 -2.44 4.32
CA HIS A 163 1.97 -2.10 4.13
C HIS A 163 2.87 -3.15 4.80
N TYR A 164 2.69 -3.39 6.10
CA TYR A 164 3.46 -4.41 6.79
C TYR A 164 2.99 -5.83 6.45
N PRO A 165 3.93 -6.79 6.27
CA PRO A 165 3.59 -8.18 5.99
C PRO A 165 2.87 -8.83 7.18
N PRO A 166 1.69 -9.46 6.98
CA PRO A 166 1.03 -10.20 8.04
C PRO A 166 1.69 -11.58 8.27
N LEU A 167 2.42 -12.06 7.27
CA LEU A 167 3.25 -13.29 7.32
C LEU A 167 4.45 -13.14 6.39
N TYR A 168 5.59 -13.74 6.79
CA TYR A 168 6.82 -13.67 6.01
C TYR A 168 7.88 -14.63 6.57
N GLN A 169 8.35 -15.59 5.78
CA GLN A 169 9.49 -16.49 6.09
C GLN A 169 9.50 -17.03 7.54
N GLY A 170 8.36 -17.50 8.05
CA GLY A 170 8.21 -17.99 9.41
C GLY A 170 7.80 -16.93 10.43
N TYR A 171 7.80 -15.65 10.06
CA TYR A 171 7.14 -14.61 10.82
C TYR A 171 5.62 -14.64 10.56
N GLU A 172 4.85 -14.47 11.61
CA GLU A 172 3.40 -14.31 11.54
C GLU A 172 2.94 -13.25 12.55
N CYS A 173 1.93 -12.47 12.15
CA CYS A 173 1.16 -11.63 13.05
C CYS A 173 -0.22 -12.26 13.28
N PRO A 174 -0.38 -13.10 14.33
CA PRO A 174 -1.60 -13.90 14.52
C PRO A 174 -2.87 -13.04 14.64
N GLU A 175 -2.76 -11.84 15.22
CA GLU A 175 -3.89 -10.92 15.40
C GLU A 175 -4.41 -10.43 14.05
N ILE A 176 -3.52 -9.99 13.16
CA ILE A 176 -3.87 -9.55 11.79
C ILE A 176 -4.42 -10.72 10.99
N LEU A 177 -3.76 -11.90 11.04
CA LEU A 177 -4.22 -13.09 10.31
C LEU A 177 -5.61 -13.55 10.76
N ARG A 178 -5.89 -13.56 12.08
CA ARG A 178 -7.24 -13.88 12.61
C ARG A 178 -8.28 -12.85 12.14
N THR A 179 -7.92 -11.58 12.10
CA THR A 179 -8.83 -10.52 11.64
C THR A 179 -9.16 -10.70 10.16
N LEU A 180 -8.16 -10.97 9.31
CA LEU A 180 -8.39 -11.25 7.88
C LEU A 180 -9.28 -12.48 7.68
N ALA A 181 -9.02 -13.58 8.41
CA ALA A 181 -9.77 -14.83 8.28
C ALA A 181 -11.25 -14.74 8.74
N ALA A 182 -11.63 -13.68 9.45
CA ALA A 182 -13.02 -13.45 9.86
C ALA A 182 -13.89 -12.80 8.77
N TYR A 183 -13.30 -12.42 7.61
CA TYR A 183 -13.96 -11.74 6.50
C TYR A 183 -13.68 -12.47 5.17
N PRO A 184 -14.46 -12.25 4.12
CA PRO A 184 -14.26 -12.89 2.82
C PRO A 184 -13.10 -12.25 2.04
N VAL A 185 -11.89 -12.35 2.59
CA VAL A 185 -10.65 -11.83 1.97
C VAL A 185 -10.12 -12.87 1.01
N GLU A 186 -10.20 -12.60 -0.30
CA GLU A 186 -9.68 -13.49 -1.34
C GLU A 186 -8.17 -13.32 -1.53
N GLN A 187 -7.70 -12.06 -1.49
CA GLN A 187 -6.29 -11.75 -1.63
C GLN A 187 -5.87 -10.66 -0.65
N CYS A 188 -4.70 -10.84 -0.04
CA CYS A 188 -4.01 -9.85 0.79
C CYS A 188 -2.65 -9.53 0.18
N CYS A 189 -2.50 -8.30 -0.33
CA CYS A 189 -1.25 -7.80 -0.86
C CYS A 189 -0.53 -6.95 0.18
N TYR A 190 0.80 -7.06 0.27
CA TYR A 190 1.59 -6.31 1.24
C TYR A 190 2.93 -5.86 0.66
N GLY A 191 3.51 -4.80 1.23
CA GLY A 191 4.78 -4.21 0.88
C GLY A 191 5.86 -4.38 1.94
N HIS A 192 6.64 -3.31 2.17
CA HIS A 192 7.63 -3.13 3.23
C HIS A 192 8.94 -3.90 3.09
N LEU A 193 8.94 -5.06 2.45
CA LEU A 193 10.12 -5.92 2.33
C LEU A 193 10.92 -5.56 1.08
N HIS A 194 12.21 -5.28 1.25
CA HIS A 194 13.12 -4.84 0.18
C HIS A 194 14.43 -5.62 0.15
N GLY A 195 15.11 -5.60 -0.99
CA GLY A 195 16.48 -6.04 -1.15
C GLY A 195 16.72 -7.47 -0.69
N TYR A 196 17.63 -7.66 0.26
CA TYR A 196 17.99 -9.00 0.76
C TYR A 196 16.85 -9.74 1.49
N ALA A 197 15.83 -9.03 1.97
CA ALA A 197 14.64 -9.64 2.54
C ALA A 197 13.85 -10.42 1.49
N ILE A 198 14.01 -10.12 0.20
CA ILE A 198 13.26 -10.69 -0.91
C ILE A 198 14.07 -11.82 -1.58
N ARG A 199 14.38 -12.89 -0.86
CA ARG A 199 15.19 -14.00 -1.43
C ARG A 199 14.37 -15.09 -2.14
N ARG A 200 13.03 -15.08 -2.04
CA ARG A 200 12.13 -16.10 -2.59
C ARG A 200 10.83 -15.46 -3.06
N ARG A 201 10.15 -16.15 -3.99
CA ARG A 201 8.77 -15.78 -4.36
C ARG A 201 7.90 -15.87 -3.10
N LEU A 202 7.30 -14.72 -2.72
CA LEU A 202 6.48 -14.58 -1.52
C LEU A 202 5.01 -14.53 -1.94
N GLU A 203 4.50 -15.69 -2.30
CA GLU A 203 3.09 -15.92 -2.56
C GLU A 203 2.71 -17.18 -1.80
N GLU A 204 1.76 -17.05 -0.89
CA GLU A 204 1.30 -18.13 -0.02
C GLU A 204 -0.22 -18.12 0.05
N GLU A 205 -0.85 -19.28 -0.04
CA GLU A 205 -2.27 -19.44 0.23
C GLU A 205 -2.48 -19.95 1.65
N ARG A 206 -3.36 -19.28 2.41
CA ARG A 206 -3.71 -19.70 3.76
C ARG A 206 -5.17 -19.39 4.05
N ASN A 207 -5.93 -20.40 4.48
CA ASN A 207 -7.37 -20.28 4.83
C ASN A 207 -8.22 -19.64 3.71
N GLY A 208 -7.91 -19.92 2.46
CA GLY A 208 -8.62 -19.38 1.30
C GLY A 208 -8.21 -17.96 0.90
N THR A 209 -7.24 -17.35 1.59
CA THR A 209 -6.67 -16.06 1.23
C THR A 209 -5.30 -16.25 0.56
N THR A 210 -5.11 -15.65 -0.61
CA THR A 210 -3.79 -15.58 -1.26
C THR A 210 -3.02 -14.36 -0.74
N PHE A 211 -1.83 -14.58 -0.18
CA PHE A 211 -0.92 -13.53 0.29
C PHE A 211 0.16 -13.27 -0.75
N SER A 212 0.42 -12.00 -1.08
CA SER A 212 1.40 -11.63 -2.12
C SER A 212 2.19 -10.39 -1.74
N LEU A 213 3.53 -10.46 -1.87
CA LEU A 213 4.39 -9.28 -1.79
C LEU A 213 4.25 -8.45 -3.07
N ILE A 214 4.14 -7.12 -2.88
CA ILE A 214 4.00 -6.16 -3.97
C ILE A 214 4.95 -4.95 -3.84
N SER A 215 6.09 -5.08 -3.14
CA SER A 215 7.10 -4.01 -3.11
C SER A 215 7.65 -3.72 -4.50
N ALA A 216 7.88 -2.45 -4.81
CA ALA A 216 8.24 -1.99 -6.15
C ALA A 216 9.51 -2.64 -6.70
N ASP A 217 10.59 -2.72 -5.91
CA ASP A 217 11.84 -3.36 -6.30
C ASP A 217 11.69 -4.87 -6.55
N TYR A 218 10.82 -5.54 -5.79
CA TYR A 218 10.46 -6.95 -6.01
C TYR A 218 9.72 -7.15 -7.33
N LEU A 219 8.81 -6.25 -7.68
CA LEU A 219 8.03 -6.30 -8.92
C LEU A 219 8.77 -5.72 -10.13
N GLY A 220 10.00 -5.23 -9.95
CA GLY A 220 10.73 -4.54 -11.02
C GLY A 220 10.05 -3.23 -11.46
N PHE A 221 9.31 -2.59 -10.55
CA PHE A 221 8.53 -1.36 -10.73
C PHE A 221 7.33 -1.48 -11.70
N ILE A 222 6.88 -2.71 -11.95
CA ILE A 222 5.67 -2.97 -12.76
C ILE A 222 4.53 -3.36 -11.81
N PRO A 223 3.42 -2.60 -11.74
CA PRO A 223 2.30 -2.93 -10.87
C PRO A 223 1.75 -4.33 -11.13
N LYS A 224 1.55 -5.11 -10.06
CA LYS A 224 0.94 -6.44 -10.15
C LYS A 224 -0.54 -6.30 -10.50
N LYS A 225 -0.98 -6.99 -11.56
CA LYS A 225 -2.41 -7.13 -11.87
C LYS A 225 -3.05 -8.07 -10.86
N ILE A 226 -4.12 -7.61 -10.21
CA ILE A 226 -4.87 -8.34 -9.18
C ILE A 226 -6.08 -9.04 -9.81
N CYS A 227 -6.88 -8.30 -10.57
CA CYS A 227 -8.00 -8.86 -11.33
C CYS A 227 -8.35 -7.99 -12.55
N GLU A 228 -9.25 -8.51 -13.38
CA GLU A 228 -9.80 -7.83 -14.57
C GLU A 228 -11.04 -7.00 -14.23
#